data_c19410d79694549ce65b59db960ab29c
#
_entry.id   c19410d79694549ce65b59db960ab29c
#
_cell.length_a   1.000
_cell.length_b   1.000
_cell.length_c   1.000
_cell.angle_alpha   90.00
_cell.angle_beta   90.00
_cell.angle_gamma   90.00
#
_symmetry.space_group_name_H-M   'P 1'
#
loop_
_entity.id
_entity.type
_entity.pdbx_description
1 polymer ?
#
loop_
_entity_poly.entity_id
_entity_poly.type
_entity_poly.pdbx_seq_one_letter_code
_entity_poly.pdbx_strand_id
1 'polypeptide(L)'
;MRFIEEVVVDEFLPTVRSMLAEDLRDRGFTQSEVADALGISQSAVSKYAAGDVARHEDIVADERVRDLVERVGEGLASGDLTPVAALVEIEVLIRQLEEGDLLADLPQDALPGLADAAVEFPVHHPDSAFRPPERRPP
;
A
#
# COMPACT_ATOMS: atom_id res chain seq x y z
N MET A 1 -13.28 14.25 10.25
CA MET A 1 -13.40 12.79 10.07
C MET A 1 -12.58 12.36 8.87
N ARG A 2 -11.84 11.29 9.00
CA ARG A 2 -11.06 10.73 7.88
C ARG A 2 -11.62 9.38 7.50
N PHE A 3 -11.76 9.14 6.21
CA PHE A 3 -12.11 7.84 5.69
C PHE A 3 -10.88 6.94 5.65
N ILE A 4 -11.08 5.62 5.66
CA ILE A 4 -9.97 4.67 5.63
C ILE A 4 -9.15 4.82 4.35
N GLU A 5 -9.76 5.20 3.24
CA GLU A 5 -9.05 5.49 2.00
C GLU A 5 -8.06 6.63 2.17
N GLU A 6 -8.41 7.66 2.95
CA GLU A 6 -7.51 8.77 3.24
C GLU A 6 -6.33 8.31 4.10
N VAL A 7 -6.59 7.41 5.06
CA VAL A 7 -5.54 6.81 5.87
C VAL A 7 -4.60 6.00 5.00
N VAL A 8 -5.13 5.20 4.10
CA VAL A 8 -4.32 4.39 3.17
C VAL A 8 -3.45 5.30 2.31
N VAL A 9 -4.01 6.37 1.75
CA VAL A 9 -3.28 7.30 0.88
C VAL A 9 -2.24 8.11 1.66
N ASP A 10 -2.59 8.60 2.84
CA ASP A 10 -1.74 9.53 3.58
C ASP A 10 -0.70 8.86 4.47
N GLU A 11 -0.99 7.67 4.97
CA GLU A 11 -0.13 6.99 5.94
C GLU A 11 0.45 5.69 5.42
N PHE A 12 -0.39 4.81 4.90
CA PHE A 12 0.03 3.47 4.50
C PHE A 12 0.85 3.46 3.21
N LEU A 13 0.32 4.01 2.14
CA LEU A 13 1.00 3.97 0.84
C LEU A 13 2.34 4.70 0.83
N PRO A 14 2.48 5.89 1.44
CA PRO A 14 3.79 6.52 1.51
C PRO A 14 4.82 5.67 2.25
N THR A 15 4.43 5.02 3.35
CA THR A 15 5.32 4.13 4.10
C THR A 15 5.74 2.94 3.26
N VAL A 16 4.80 2.25 2.62
CA VAL A 16 5.09 1.06 1.80
C VAL A 16 5.95 1.44 0.59
N ARG A 17 5.63 2.54 -0.09
CA ARG A 17 6.43 3.02 -1.23
C ARG A 17 7.86 3.35 -0.81
N SER A 18 8.03 3.98 0.33
CA SER A 18 9.35 4.29 0.88
C SER A 18 10.15 3.02 1.17
N MET A 19 9.51 2.02 1.77
CA MET A 19 10.14 0.72 2.04
C MET A 19 10.53 0.01 0.74
N LEU A 20 9.64 0.01 -0.25
CA LEU A 20 9.90 -0.60 -1.56
C LEU A 20 11.02 0.12 -2.30
N ALA A 21 11.03 1.45 -2.28
CA ALA A 21 12.09 2.22 -2.91
C ALA A 21 13.45 1.89 -2.30
N GLU A 22 13.54 1.82 -0.99
CA GLU A 22 14.76 1.42 -0.29
C GLU A 22 15.19 0.00 -0.67
N ASP A 23 14.26 -0.94 -0.65
CA ASP A 23 14.53 -2.34 -1.00
C ASP A 23 15.06 -2.47 -2.44
N LEU A 24 14.42 -1.80 -3.39
CA LEU A 24 14.85 -1.83 -4.79
C LEU A 24 16.22 -1.16 -4.97
N ARG A 25 16.48 -0.06 -4.28
CA ARG A 25 17.79 0.58 -4.30
C ARG A 25 18.88 -0.36 -3.76
N ASP A 26 18.58 -1.04 -2.68
CA ASP A 26 19.50 -2.03 -2.08
C ASP A 26 19.76 -3.21 -3.03
N ARG A 27 18.82 -3.52 -3.91
CA ARG A 27 18.98 -4.54 -4.95
C ARG A 27 19.71 -4.03 -6.19
N GLY A 28 20.11 -2.76 -6.20
CA GLY A 28 20.91 -2.18 -7.28
C GLY A 28 20.12 -1.37 -8.31
N PHE A 29 18.84 -1.13 -8.08
CA PHE A 29 18.05 -0.29 -8.98
C PHE A 29 18.52 1.16 -8.90
N THR A 30 18.56 1.83 -10.06
CA THR A 30 18.74 3.27 -10.13
C THR A 30 17.46 3.96 -9.71
N GLN A 31 17.55 5.26 -9.39
CA GLN A 31 16.34 6.05 -9.07
C GLN A 31 15.33 6.02 -10.22
N SER A 32 15.81 6.08 -11.45
CA SER A 32 14.95 5.98 -12.64
C SER A 32 14.22 4.64 -12.71
N GLU A 33 14.93 3.56 -12.45
CA GLU A 33 14.36 2.21 -12.44
C GLU A 33 13.33 2.03 -11.32
N VAL A 34 13.60 2.59 -10.15
CA VAL A 34 12.63 2.57 -9.04
C VAL A 34 11.37 3.35 -9.41
N ALA A 35 11.55 4.53 -10.01
CA ALA A 35 10.42 5.36 -10.45
C ALA A 35 9.52 4.59 -11.42
N ASP A 36 10.12 3.93 -12.40
CA ASP A 36 9.38 3.13 -13.38
C ASP A 36 8.68 1.94 -12.74
N ALA A 37 9.36 1.23 -11.85
CA ALA A 37 8.82 0.04 -11.19
C ALA A 37 7.64 0.38 -10.27
N LEU A 38 7.70 1.51 -9.58
CA LEU A 38 6.66 1.92 -8.63
C LEU A 38 5.61 2.85 -9.25
N GLY A 39 5.80 3.28 -10.49
CA GLY A 39 4.88 4.19 -11.17
C GLY A 39 4.84 5.57 -10.52
N ILE A 40 5.97 6.06 -10.03
CA ILE A 40 6.10 7.37 -9.37
C ILE A 40 7.17 8.21 -10.07
N SER A 41 7.26 9.48 -9.73
CA SER A 41 8.27 10.37 -10.30
C SER A 41 9.65 10.11 -9.67
N GLN A 42 10.70 10.47 -10.39
CA GLN A 42 12.05 10.43 -9.83
C GLN A 42 12.22 11.38 -8.64
N SER A 43 11.52 12.52 -8.67
CA SER A 43 11.44 13.45 -7.54
C SER A 43 10.93 12.76 -6.28
N ALA A 44 9.88 11.94 -6.40
CA ALA A 44 9.33 11.17 -5.30
C ALA A 44 10.34 10.15 -4.78
N VAL A 45 11.03 9.45 -5.67
CA VAL A 45 12.08 8.49 -5.28
C VAL A 45 13.18 9.20 -4.50
N SER A 46 13.59 10.38 -4.95
CA SER A 46 14.61 11.17 -4.25
C SER A 46 14.18 11.55 -2.84
N LYS A 47 12.91 11.91 -2.65
CA LYS A 47 12.35 12.20 -1.34
C LYS A 47 12.36 10.99 -0.42
N TYR A 48 12.01 9.83 -0.94
CA TYR A 48 12.07 8.59 -0.17
C TYR A 48 13.51 8.25 0.23
N ALA A 49 14.45 8.39 -0.69
CA ALA A 49 15.86 8.11 -0.44
C ALA A 49 16.47 9.09 0.57
N ALA A 50 16.03 10.35 0.57
CA ALA A 50 16.51 11.36 1.49
C ALA A 50 15.87 11.28 2.88
N GLY A 51 14.87 10.41 3.07
CA GLY A 51 14.18 10.29 4.34
C GLY A 51 13.16 11.40 4.59
N ASP A 52 12.77 12.13 3.54
CA ASP A 52 11.83 13.25 3.65
C ASP A 52 10.36 12.78 3.77
N VAL A 53 10.13 11.50 3.65
CA VAL A 53 8.81 10.91 3.80
C VAL A 53 8.75 10.20 5.15
N ALA A 54 7.80 10.60 5.98
CA ALA A 54 7.60 9.96 7.27
C ALA A 54 7.09 8.53 7.08
N ARG A 55 7.69 7.60 7.81
CA ARG A 55 7.24 6.20 7.86
C ARG A 55 6.49 5.96 9.15
N HIS A 56 5.39 5.28 9.05
CA HIS A 56 4.64 4.89 10.23
C HIS A 56 5.26 3.62 10.84
N GLU A 57 5.72 3.72 12.08
CA GLU A 57 6.46 2.62 12.73
C GLU A 57 5.69 1.32 12.80
N ASP A 58 4.40 1.37 13.11
CA ASP A 58 3.57 0.18 13.21
C ASP A 58 3.42 -0.52 11.86
N ILE A 59 3.40 0.24 10.78
CA ILE A 59 3.34 -0.31 9.42
C ILE A 59 4.68 -0.96 9.07
N VAL A 60 5.78 -0.26 9.35
CA VAL A 60 7.13 -0.79 9.09
C VAL A 60 7.38 -2.08 9.86
N ALA A 61 6.89 -2.18 11.08
CA ALA A 61 7.10 -3.33 11.94
C ALA A 61 6.18 -4.51 11.64
N ASP A 62 5.13 -4.32 10.87
CA ASP A 62 4.17 -5.39 10.57
C ASP A 62 4.80 -6.44 9.66
N GLU A 63 4.73 -7.70 10.06
CA GLU A 63 5.34 -8.81 9.32
C GLU A 63 4.75 -8.96 7.91
N ARG A 64 3.46 -8.74 7.76
CA ARG A 64 2.79 -8.86 6.46
C ARG A 64 3.28 -7.79 5.49
N VAL A 65 3.53 -6.59 6.01
CA VAL A 65 4.09 -5.49 5.22
C VAL A 65 5.53 -5.82 4.81
N ARG A 66 6.32 -6.29 5.74
CA ARG A 66 7.72 -6.65 5.48
C ARG A 66 7.83 -7.78 4.47
N ASP A 67 6.99 -8.81 4.61
CA ASP A 67 6.94 -9.92 3.66
C ASP A 67 6.52 -9.45 2.27
N LEU A 68 5.55 -8.54 2.20
CA LEU A 68 5.12 -7.95 0.94
C LEU A 68 6.27 -7.19 0.27
N VAL A 69 6.96 -6.35 1.02
CA VAL A 69 8.07 -5.53 0.49
C VAL A 69 9.16 -6.43 -0.08
N GLU A 70 9.54 -7.45 0.66
CA GLU A 70 10.56 -8.39 0.20
C GLU A 70 10.10 -9.16 -1.05
N ARG A 71 8.90 -9.69 -1.03
CA ARG A 71 8.35 -10.47 -2.14
C ARG A 71 8.18 -9.62 -3.40
N VAL A 72 7.62 -8.44 -3.26
CA VAL A 72 7.42 -7.51 -4.38
C VAL A 72 8.77 -7.02 -4.89
N GLY A 73 9.68 -6.65 -4.00
CA GLY A 73 11.02 -6.20 -4.37
C GLY A 73 11.76 -7.25 -5.17
N GLU A 74 11.75 -8.48 -4.70
CA GLU A 74 12.38 -9.60 -5.41
C GLU A 74 11.72 -9.85 -6.77
N GLY A 75 10.40 -9.85 -6.82
CA GLY A 75 9.65 -10.08 -8.05
C GLY A 75 9.90 -9.00 -9.09
N LEU A 76 9.93 -7.76 -8.69
CA LEU A 76 10.25 -6.64 -9.59
C LEU A 76 11.70 -6.70 -10.06
N ALA A 77 12.63 -7.04 -9.17
CA ALA A 77 14.05 -7.13 -9.50
C ALA A 77 14.35 -8.27 -10.47
N SER A 78 13.69 -9.39 -10.31
CA SER A 78 13.88 -10.57 -11.19
C SER A 78 13.10 -10.48 -12.51
N GLY A 79 12.13 -9.58 -12.59
CA GLY A 79 11.23 -9.50 -13.74
C GLY A 79 10.06 -10.48 -13.68
N ASP A 80 9.93 -11.24 -12.61
CA ASP A 80 8.81 -12.17 -12.43
C ASP A 80 7.52 -11.47 -12.08
N LEU A 81 7.59 -10.24 -11.60
CA LEU A 81 6.45 -9.45 -11.21
C LEU A 81 6.45 -8.14 -11.99
N THR A 82 5.33 -7.82 -12.63
CA THR A 82 5.17 -6.53 -13.30
C THR A 82 4.77 -5.45 -12.29
N PRO A 83 4.99 -4.16 -12.62
CA PRO A 83 4.51 -3.07 -11.77
C PRO A 83 3.00 -3.14 -11.49
N VAL A 84 2.19 -3.54 -12.46
CA VAL A 84 0.74 -3.69 -12.27
C VAL A 84 0.43 -4.82 -11.29
N ALA A 85 1.10 -5.96 -11.44
CA ALA A 85 0.92 -7.07 -10.51
C ALA A 85 1.37 -6.70 -9.10
N ALA A 86 2.40 -5.88 -8.97
CA ALA A 86 2.84 -5.36 -7.67
C ALA A 86 1.76 -4.51 -7.00
N LEU A 87 1.07 -3.66 -7.78
CA LEU A 87 -0.05 -2.86 -7.25
C LEU A 87 -1.18 -3.76 -6.74
N VAL A 88 -1.48 -4.83 -7.46
CA VAL A 88 -2.51 -5.80 -7.04
C VAL A 88 -2.13 -6.45 -5.70
N GLU A 89 -0.86 -6.83 -5.54
CA GLU A 89 -0.37 -7.40 -4.29
C GLU A 89 -0.53 -6.43 -3.12
N ILE A 90 -0.23 -5.16 -3.35
CA ILE A 90 -0.38 -4.11 -2.33
C ILE A 90 -1.86 -3.94 -1.97
N GLU A 91 -2.76 -3.93 -2.94
CA GLU A 91 -4.19 -3.81 -2.69
C GLU A 91 -4.74 -4.99 -1.90
N VAL A 92 -4.30 -6.20 -2.21
CA VAL A 92 -4.69 -7.39 -1.45
C VAL A 92 -4.26 -7.24 0.01
N LEU A 93 -3.04 -6.77 0.25
CA LEU A 93 -2.57 -6.54 1.61
C LEU A 93 -3.39 -5.48 2.32
N ILE A 94 -3.71 -4.38 1.65
CA ILE A 94 -4.54 -3.32 2.23
C ILE A 94 -5.86 -3.90 2.75
N ARG A 95 -6.52 -4.73 1.96
CA ARG A 95 -7.77 -5.38 2.36
C ARG A 95 -7.59 -6.28 3.58
N GLN A 96 -6.50 -7.04 3.61
CA GLN A 96 -6.18 -7.89 4.75
C GLN A 96 -5.95 -7.08 6.02
N LEU A 97 -5.30 -5.93 5.91
CA LEU A 97 -5.04 -5.04 7.04
C LEU A 97 -6.32 -4.37 7.53
N GLU A 98 -7.22 -4.02 6.64
CA GLU A 98 -8.53 -3.47 7.00
C GLU A 98 -9.33 -4.49 7.80
N GLU A 99 -9.30 -5.75 7.40
CA GLU A 99 -9.98 -6.84 8.10
C GLU A 99 -9.28 -7.22 9.40
N GLY A 100 -7.95 -7.09 9.45
CA GLY A 100 -7.12 -7.51 10.58
C GLY A 100 -6.80 -6.42 11.59
N ASP A 101 -7.44 -5.27 11.50
CA ASP A 101 -7.36 -4.15 12.47
C ASP A 101 -6.00 -3.45 12.62
N LEU A 102 -5.02 -3.70 11.77
CA LEU A 102 -3.75 -2.97 11.88
C LEU A 102 -3.97 -1.47 11.75
N LEU A 103 -4.79 -1.05 10.80
CA LEU A 103 -5.07 0.37 10.59
C LEU A 103 -5.87 0.97 11.76
N ALA A 104 -6.67 0.17 12.45
CA ALA A 104 -7.40 0.59 13.64
C ALA A 104 -6.49 0.78 14.86
N ASP A 105 -5.37 0.09 14.90
CA ASP A 105 -4.39 0.16 15.99
C ASP A 105 -3.45 1.37 15.88
N LEU A 106 -3.51 2.12 14.79
CA LEU A 106 -2.70 3.32 14.62
C LEU A 106 -3.16 4.42 15.58
N PRO A 107 -2.24 5.33 16.01
CA PRO A 107 -2.59 6.39 16.95
C PRO A 107 -3.76 7.23 16.47
N GLN A 108 -4.69 7.51 17.38
CA GLN A 108 -5.91 8.27 17.09
C GLN A 108 -5.62 9.69 16.62
N ASP A 109 -4.57 10.30 17.11
CA ASP A 109 -4.14 11.63 16.70
C ASP A 109 -3.59 11.65 15.27
N ALA A 110 -2.96 10.55 14.85
CA ALA A 110 -2.51 10.38 13.48
C ALA A 110 -3.67 9.98 12.55
N LEU A 111 -4.66 9.25 13.06
CA LEU A 111 -5.77 8.70 12.30
C LEU A 111 -7.12 9.02 12.96
N PRO A 112 -7.46 10.30 13.09
CA PRO A 112 -8.73 10.66 13.71
C PRO A 112 -9.90 10.11 12.91
N GLY A 113 -10.87 9.54 13.60
CA GLY A 113 -12.06 8.99 12.99
C GLY A 113 -11.89 7.61 12.37
N LEU A 114 -10.76 6.97 12.58
CA LEU A 114 -10.52 5.63 12.02
C LEU A 114 -11.52 4.59 12.50
N ALA A 115 -11.86 4.61 13.78
CA ALA A 115 -12.82 3.68 14.35
C ALA A 115 -14.19 3.83 13.68
N ASP A 116 -14.62 5.06 13.44
CA ASP A 116 -15.89 5.33 12.77
C ASP A 116 -15.84 4.88 11.31
N ALA A 117 -14.74 5.16 10.62
CA ALA A 117 -14.55 4.73 9.25
C ALA A 117 -14.57 3.21 9.14
N ALA A 118 -13.90 2.51 10.04
CA ALA A 118 -13.86 1.05 10.08
C ALA A 118 -15.25 0.45 10.31
N VAL A 119 -16.08 1.08 11.13
CA VAL A 119 -17.44 0.65 11.40
C VAL A 119 -18.33 0.82 10.17
N GLU A 120 -18.14 1.86 9.40
CA GLU A 120 -18.90 2.12 8.19
C GLU A 120 -18.59 1.14 7.07
N PHE A 121 -17.37 0.65 7.01
CA PHE A 121 -16.91 -0.22 5.94
C PHE A 121 -17.59 -1.59 5.87
N PRO A 122 -17.93 -2.25 6.98
CA PRO A 122 -18.64 -3.54 6.91
C PRO A 122 -19.93 -3.51 6.11
N VAL A 123 -20.51 -2.33 5.91
CA VAL A 123 -21.70 -2.16 5.08
C VAL A 123 -21.38 -2.36 3.60
N HIS A 124 -20.13 -2.15 3.22
CA HIS A 124 -19.69 -2.32 1.84
C HIS A 124 -19.17 -3.73 1.61
N HIS A 125 -20.10 -4.68 1.57
CA HIS A 125 -19.75 -5.99 1.07
C HIS A 125 -19.36 -5.87 -0.40
N PRO A 126 -18.30 -6.53 -0.83
CA PRO A 126 -17.95 -6.56 -2.25
C PRO A 126 -19.12 -6.95 -3.12
N ASP A 127 -19.95 -7.87 -2.64
CA ASP A 127 -21.12 -8.36 -3.37
C ASP A 127 -22.25 -7.35 -3.44
N SER A 128 -22.34 -6.43 -2.47
CA SER A 128 -23.37 -5.40 -2.49
C SER A 128 -22.87 -4.09 -3.10
N ALA A 129 -21.59 -3.81 -2.98
CA ALA A 129 -20.99 -2.58 -3.50
C ALA A 129 -20.70 -2.67 -5.00
N PHE A 130 -20.36 -3.84 -5.47
CA PHE A 130 -20.09 -4.06 -6.87
C PHE A 130 -20.72 -5.37 -7.33
N ARG A 131 -21.76 -5.24 -8.13
CA ARG A 131 -22.29 -6.34 -8.91
C ARG A 131 -21.86 -6.11 -10.34
N PRO A 132 -20.95 -6.91 -10.86
CA PRO A 132 -20.65 -6.81 -12.28
C PRO A 132 -21.97 -7.01 -13.04
N PRO A 133 -22.16 -6.25 -14.10
CA PRO A 133 -23.35 -6.46 -14.92
C PRO A 133 -23.43 -7.92 -15.29
N GLU A 134 -24.56 -8.53 -14.98
CA GLU A 134 -24.78 -9.91 -15.36
C GLU A 134 -24.59 -10.02 -16.86
N ARG A 135 -23.81 -11.02 -17.25
CA ARG A 135 -23.70 -11.32 -18.67
C ARG A 135 -25.09 -11.73 -19.13
N ARG A 136 -25.72 -10.82 -19.80
CA ARG A 136 -26.95 -11.16 -20.43
C ARG A 136 -26.67 -12.18 -21.52
N PRO A 137 -27.40 -13.26 -21.57
CA PRO A 137 -27.31 -14.15 -22.70
C PRO A 137 -27.58 -13.37 -23.98
N PRO A 138 -26.92 -13.68 -25.06
CA PRO A 138 -27.11 -13.01 -26.31
C PRO A 138 -28.55 -13.11 -26.82
#